data_c89f676f3b3f68de423040da1e0be80e
#
_entry.id   c89f676f3b3f68de423040da1e0be80e
#
_cell.length_a   1.000
_cell.length_b   1.000
_cell.length_c   1.000
_cell.angle_alpha   90.00
_cell.angle_beta   90.00
_cell.angle_gamma   90.00
#
_symmetry.space_group_name_H-M   'P 1'
#
loop_
_entity.id
_entity.type
_entity.pdbx_description
1 polymer ?
#
loop_
_entity_poly.entity_id
_entity_poly.type
_entity_poly.pdbx_seq_one_letter_code
_entity_poly.pdbx_strand_id
1 'polypeptide(L)'
;MKLLLDTHAFLWFIGGDKRLSPSARVLIEDVSNDAYLSVASLWEMAIKISLGRLQLAQPFETFIPHQLSLNRIGLLGITMSHTAKVATLPFHHRDPFDRLLVAQAQVEQMPLVSSDPAFDAYGITRLW
;
A
#
# COMPACT_ATOMS: atom_id res chain seq x y z
N MET A 1 -0.27 -16.17 -1.82
CA MET A 1 -0.20 -15.19 -2.93
C MET A 1 0.52 -13.94 -2.48
N LYS A 2 0.98 -13.14 -3.40
CA LYS A 2 1.59 -11.84 -3.09
C LYS A 2 0.51 -10.76 -3.10
N LEU A 3 0.52 -9.88 -2.10
CA LEU A 3 -0.45 -8.80 -1.94
C LEU A 3 0.28 -7.47 -1.85
N LEU A 4 -0.22 -6.44 -2.54
CA LEU A 4 0.25 -5.07 -2.36
C LEU A 4 -0.78 -4.33 -1.49
N LEU A 5 -0.31 -3.69 -0.41
CA LEU A 5 -1.18 -2.94 0.49
C LEU A 5 -1.20 -1.48 0.05
N ASP A 6 -2.39 -0.84 0.02
CA ASP A 6 -2.39 0.60 -0.09
C ASP A 6 -1.99 1.23 1.26
N THR A 7 -1.69 2.50 1.25
CA THR A 7 -1.16 3.19 2.44
C THR A 7 -2.16 3.15 3.60
N HIS A 8 -3.45 3.37 3.33
CA HIS A 8 -4.47 3.33 4.38
C HIS A 8 -4.66 1.92 4.94
N ALA A 9 -4.67 0.90 4.08
CA ALA A 9 -4.80 -0.49 4.54
C ALA A 9 -3.66 -0.86 5.49
N PHE A 10 -2.44 -0.46 5.17
CA PHE A 10 -1.29 -0.68 6.03
C PHE A 10 -1.44 0.05 7.38
N LEU A 11 -1.75 1.34 7.34
CA LEU A 11 -1.90 2.15 8.55
C LEU A 11 -3.02 1.63 9.45
N TRP A 12 -4.15 1.26 8.87
CA TRP A 12 -5.26 0.69 9.63
C TRP A 12 -4.91 -0.68 10.22
N PHE A 13 -4.15 -1.48 9.47
CA PHE A 13 -3.72 -2.79 9.95
C PHE A 13 -2.82 -2.67 11.18
N ILE A 14 -1.77 -1.86 11.12
CA ILE A 14 -0.82 -1.72 12.24
C ILE A 14 -1.44 -0.97 13.43
N GLY A 15 -2.46 -0.16 13.21
CA GLY A 15 -3.18 0.58 14.25
C GLY A 15 -4.36 -0.16 14.85
N GLY A 16 -4.69 -1.35 14.36
CA GLY A 16 -5.88 -2.08 14.80
C GLY A 16 -7.19 -1.33 14.52
N ASP A 17 -7.20 -0.51 13.46
CA ASP A 17 -8.31 0.35 13.11
C ASP A 17 -9.47 -0.46 12.50
N LYS A 18 -10.69 -0.19 12.96
CA LYS A 18 -11.90 -0.91 12.51
C LYS A 18 -12.29 -0.61 11.05
N ARG A 19 -11.71 0.43 10.44
CA ARG A 19 -11.91 0.73 9.02
C ARG A 19 -11.32 -0.33 8.11
N LEU A 20 -10.32 -1.08 8.58
CA LEU A 20 -9.85 -2.26 7.86
C LEU A 20 -10.93 -3.34 7.93
N SER A 21 -11.36 -3.84 6.76
CA SER A 21 -12.38 -4.89 6.74
C SER A 21 -11.87 -6.18 7.40
N PRO A 22 -12.77 -7.00 7.99
CA PRO A 22 -12.37 -8.31 8.51
C PRO A 22 -11.71 -9.19 7.45
N SER A 23 -12.19 -9.16 6.21
CA SER A 23 -11.61 -9.93 5.10
C SER A 23 -10.20 -9.48 4.77
N ALA A 24 -9.96 -8.18 4.71
CA ALA A 24 -8.62 -7.64 4.45
C ALA A 24 -7.65 -8.01 5.57
N ARG A 25 -8.09 -7.94 6.82
CA ARG A 25 -7.28 -8.35 7.97
C ARG A 25 -6.87 -9.82 7.87
N VAL A 26 -7.81 -10.71 7.56
CA VAL A 26 -7.52 -12.14 7.38
C VAL A 26 -6.48 -12.37 6.29
N LEU A 27 -6.60 -11.66 5.15
CA LEU A 27 -5.65 -11.76 4.05
C LEU A 27 -4.23 -11.37 4.47
N ILE A 28 -4.09 -10.26 5.21
CA ILE A 28 -2.79 -9.76 5.65
C ILE A 28 -2.18 -10.68 6.72
N GLU A 29 -2.99 -11.19 7.63
CA GLU A 29 -2.54 -12.07 8.71
C GLU A 29 -2.21 -13.49 8.25
N ASP A 30 -2.72 -13.91 7.09
CA ASP A 30 -2.51 -15.26 6.57
C ASP A 30 -1.04 -15.46 6.20
N VAL A 31 -0.37 -16.36 6.92
CA VAL A 31 1.05 -16.64 6.73
C VAL A 31 1.39 -17.27 5.37
N SER A 32 0.39 -17.77 4.65
CA SER A 32 0.57 -18.29 3.29
C SER A 32 0.63 -17.17 2.25
N ASN A 33 0.24 -15.94 2.62
CA ASN A 33 0.34 -14.77 1.77
C ASN A 33 1.59 -13.96 2.10
N ASP A 34 2.18 -13.35 1.06
CA ASP A 34 3.29 -12.41 1.19
C ASP A 34 2.75 -11.00 0.95
N ALA A 35 2.62 -10.21 2.02
CA ALA A 35 2.17 -8.83 1.93
C ALA A 35 3.36 -7.90 1.69
N TYR A 36 3.15 -6.88 0.84
CA TYR A 36 4.15 -5.88 0.51
C TYR A 36 3.59 -4.48 0.69
N LEU A 37 4.45 -3.59 1.17
CA LEU A 37 4.21 -2.15 1.19
C LEU A 37 5.14 -1.48 0.20
N SER A 38 4.61 -0.60 -0.63
CA SER A 38 5.44 0.15 -1.58
C SER A 38 6.30 1.19 -0.87
N VAL A 39 7.51 1.40 -1.38
CA VAL A 39 8.35 2.55 -0.99
C VAL A 39 7.61 3.87 -1.25
N ALA A 40 6.73 3.93 -2.24
CA ALA A 40 5.86 5.09 -2.46
C ALA A 40 4.98 5.41 -1.26
N SER A 41 4.46 4.39 -0.56
CA SER A 41 3.67 4.57 0.66
C SER A 41 4.51 5.13 1.80
N LEU A 42 5.78 4.72 1.91
CA LEU A 42 6.71 5.30 2.89
C LEU A 42 6.89 6.80 2.63
N TRP A 43 7.06 7.17 1.38
CA TRP A 43 7.23 8.56 0.99
C TRP A 43 5.97 9.37 1.26
N GLU A 44 4.80 8.83 0.92
CA GLU A 44 3.52 9.47 1.22
C GLU A 44 3.35 9.72 2.73
N MET A 45 3.65 8.72 3.55
CA MET A 45 3.57 8.85 5.01
C MET A 45 4.56 9.90 5.53
N ALA A 46 5.78 9.91 5.03
CA ALA A 46 6.80 10.89 5.42
C ALA A 46 6.36 12.32 5.11
N ILE A 47 5.76 12.54 3.92
CA ILE A 47 5.22 13.85 3.54
C ILE A 47 4.10 14.26 4.50
N LYS A 48 3.15 13.36 4.79
CA LYS A 48 2.03 13.65 5.68
C LYS A 48 2.50 13.96 7.11
N ILE A 49 3.51 13.26 7.59
CA ILE A 49 4.12 13.54 8.90
C ILE A 49 4.73 14.94 8.90
N SER A 50 5.49 15.30 7.86
CA SER A 50 6.13 16.60 7.76
C SER A 50 5.13 17.77 7.71
N LEU A 51 3.91 17.51 7.22
CA LEU A 51 2.82 18.46 7.15
C LEU A 51 1.92 18.47 8.40
N GLY A 52 2.21 17.62 9.40
CA GLY A 52 1.38 17.48 10.59
C GLY A 52 0.05 16.77 10.36
N ARG A 53 -0.09 16.05 9.24
CA ARG A 53 -1.34 15.35 8.87
C ARG A 53 -1.36 13.88 9.25
N LEU A 54 -0.24 13.33 9.70
CA LEU A 54 -0.11 11.98 10.19
C LEU A 54 0.79 11.98 11.41
N GLN A 55 0.37 11.28 12.45
CA GLN A 55 1.15 11.11 13.66
C GLN A 55 1.30 9.61 13.94
N LEU A 56 2.52 9.16 14.13
CA LEU A 56 2.84 7.80 14.53
C LEU A 56 3.12 7.75 16.02
N ALA A 57 2.98 6.55 16.64
CA ALA A 57 3.23 6.35 18.06
C ALA A 57 4.70 6.58 18.44
N GLN A 58 5.62 6.41 17.49
CA GLN A 58 7.06 6.54 17.66
C GLN A 58 7.66 7.20 16.41
N PRO A 59 8.92 7.65 16.45
CA PRO A 59 9.60 8.20 15.26
C PRO A 59 9.55 7.24 14.07
N PHE A 60 9.34 7.78 12.89
CA PHE A 60 9.19 7.04 11.65
C PHE A 60 10.30 6.00 11.42
N GLU A 61 11.56 6.42 11.59
CA GLU A 61 12.74 5.58 11.32
C GLU A 61 12.85 4.38 12.26
N THR A 62 12.16 4.40 13.39
CA THR A 62 12.11 3.30 14.35
C THR A 62 10.83 2.49 14.21
N PHE A 63 9.71 3.20 14.10
CA PHE A 63 8.37 2.58 14.14
C PHE A 63 8.08 1.74 12.88
N ILE A 64 8.33 2.30 11.69
CA ILE A 64 7.99 1.62 10.45
C ILE A 64 8.81 0.34 10.23
N PRO A 65 10.16 0.34 10.35
CA PRO A 65 10.92 -0.91 10.22
C PRO A 65 10.48 -1.98 11.21
N HIS A 66 10.15 -1.60 12.44
CA HIS A 66 9.67 -2.52 13.46
C HIS A 66 8.33 -3.15 13.06
N GLN A 67 7.38 -2.33 12.58
CA GLN A 67 6.06 -2.82 12.14
C GLN A 67 6.17 -3.75 10.93
N LEU A 68 7.02 -3.43 9.98
CA LEU A 68 7.25 -4.27 8.81
C LEU A 68 7.80 -5.64 9.22
N SER A 69 8.80 -5.65 10.09
CA SER A 69 9.41 -6.89 10.58
C SER A 69 8.43 -7.73 11.40
N LEU A 70 7.73 -7.08 12.34
CA LEU A 70 6.76 -7.75 13.22
C LEU A 70 5.65 -8.44 12.44
N ASN A 71 5.16 -7.81 11.37
CA ASN A 71 4.03 -8.29 10.59
C ASN A 71 4.45 -9.02 9.31
N ARG A 72 5.74 -9.25 9.10
CA ARG A 72 6.28 -9.93 7.91
C ARG A 72 5.86 -9.26 6.61
N ILE A 73 5.82 -7.94 6.60
CA ILE A 73 5.49 -7.14 5.42
C ILE A 73 6.79 -6.75 4.73
N GLY A 74 6.94 -7.14 3.46
CA GLY A 74 8.09 -6.76 2.64
C GLY A 74 7.94 -5.37 2.07
N LEU A 75 9.05 -4.78 1.62
CA LEU A 75 9.04 -3.52 0.88
C LEU A 75 9.13 -3.81 -0.62
N LEU A 76 8.28 -3.14 -1.38
CA LEU A 76 8.33 -3.15 -2.84
C LEU A 76 8.98 -1.85 -3.31
N GLY A 77 10.16 -1.98 -3.91
CA GLY A 77 10.87 -0.85 -4.48
C GLY A 77 10.21 -0.32 -5.75
N ILE A 78 10.55 0.90 -6.12
CA ILE A 78 10.07 1.54 -7.34
C ILE A 78 11.10 1.31 -8.44
N THR A 79 10.68 0.70 -9.55
CA THR A 79 11.54 0.40 -10.68
C THR A 79 11.25 1.31 -11.87
N MET A 80 12.13 1.28 -12.87
CA MET A 80 11.87 1.99 -14.13
C MET A 80 10.58 1.49 -14.80
N SER A 81 10.31 0.18 -14.75
CA SER A 81 9.08 -0.39 -15.32
C SER A 81 7.83 0.17 -14.66
N HIS A 82 7.86 0.38 -13.35
CA HIS A 82 6.75 1.00 -12.63
C HIS A 82 6.51 2.42 -13.11
N THR A 83 7.57 3.23 -13.22
CA THR A 83 7.44 4.63 -13.68
C THR A 83 7.01 4.72 -15.13
N ALA A 84 7.53 3.86 -16.00
CA ALA A 84 7.10 3.79 -17.40
C ALA A 84 5.61 3.46 -17.51
N LYS A 85 5.10 2.58 -16.66
CA LYS A 85 3.68 2.23 -16.63
C LYS A 85 2.81 3.41 -16.22
N VAL A 86 3.24 4.20 -15.23
CA VAL A 86 2.52 5.42 -14.82
C VAL A 86 2.31 6.37 -16.00
N ALA A 87 3.32 6.48 -16.88
CA ALA A 87 3.26 7.38 -18.03
C ALA A 87 2.11 7.08 -18.98
N THR A 88 1.58 5.86 -18.98
CA THR A 88 0.52 5.41 -19.90
C THR A 88 -0.80 5.12 -19.21
N LEU A 89 -0.91 5.29 -17.89
CA LEU A 89 -2.16 5.01 -17.17
C LEU A 89 -3.25 6.03 -17.51
N PRO A 90 -4.51 5.60 -17.65
CA PRO A 90 -5.65 6.52 -17.69
C PRO A 90 -5.78 7.26 -16.35
N PHE A 91 -6.46 8.42 -16.38
CA PHE A 91 -6.59 9.28 -15.20
C PHE A 91 -7.90 9.00 -14.46
N HIS A 92 -7.95 7.88 -13.73
CA HIS A 92 -9.03 7.60 -12.77
C HIS A 92 -8.71 8.13 -11.38
N HIS A 93 -7.42 8.39 -11.10
CA HIS A 93 -6.91 9.06 -9.90
C HIS A 93 -6.04 10.23 -10.30
N ARG A 94 -6.07 11.32 -9.50
CA ARG A 94 -5.12 12.44 -9.62
C ARG A 94 -3.91 12.24 -8.71
N ASP A 95 -4.09 11.55 -7.59
CA ASP A 95 -3.06 11.31 -6.60
C ASP A 95 -1.92 10.49 -7.22
N PRO A 96 -0.68 11.02 -7.25
CA PRO A 96 0.44 10.33 -7.86
C PRO A 96 0.84 9.05 -7.10
N PHE A 97 0.60 8.98 -5.80
CA PHE A 97 0.89 7.79 -5.03
C PHE A 97 -0.05 6.65 -5.40
N ASP A 98 -1.37 6.94 -5.53
CA ASP A 98 -2.35 5.94 -5.97
C ASP A 98 -2.03 5.45 -7.39
N ARG A 99 -1.66 6.34 -8.29
CA ARG A 99 -1.28 5.98 -9.66
C ARG A 99 -0.06 5.08 -9.69
N LEU A 100 0.93 5.34 -8.84
CA LEU A 100 2.12 4.50 -8.74
C LEU A 100 1.79 3.12 -8.17
N LEU A 101 0.90 3.03 -7.18
CA LEU A 101 0.42 1.73 -6.67
C LEU A 101 -0.25 0.91 -7.75
N VAL A 102 -1.10 1.53 -8.59
CA VAL A 102 -1.73 0.85 -9.73
C VAL A 102 -0.67 0.31 -10.68
N ALA A 103 0.32 1.11 -11.03
CA ALA A 103 1.40 0.70 -11.92
C ALA A 103 2.17 -0.49 -11.36
N GLN A 104 2.47 -0.46 -10.07
CA GLN A 104 3.14 -1.57 -9.39
C GLN A 104 2.28 -2.83 -9.38
N ALA A 105 1.00 -2.72 -9.07
CA ALA A 105 0.08 -3.85 -9.07
C ALA A 105 0.00 -4.49 -10.46
N GLN A 106 -0.04 -3.69 -11.52
CA GLN A 106 -0.08 -4.19 -12.89
C GLN A 106 1.23 -4.87 -13.32
N VAL A 107 2.37 -4.21 -13.08
CA VAL A 107 3.68 -4.73 -13.49
C VAL A 107 4.03 -6.00 -12.72
N GLU A 108 3.80 -6.02 -11.41
CA GLU A 108 4.11 -7.15 -10.54
C GLU A 108 3.02 -8.21 -10.51
N GLN A 109 1.87 -7.94 -11.14
CA GLN A 109 0.71 -8.85 -11.16
C GLN A 109 0.26 -9.24 -9.76
N MET A 110 0.19 -8.23 -8.88
CA MET A 110 -0.28 -8.40 -7.51
C MET A 110 -1.67 -7.81 -7.34
N PRO A 111 -2.56 -8.49 -6.59
CA PRO A 111 -3.78 -7.82 -6.10
C PRO A 111 -3.42 -6.67 -5.18
N LEU A 112 -4.25 -5.64 -5.19
CA LEU A 112 -4.15 -4.48 -4.31
C LEU A 112 -5.19 -4.59 -3.20
N VAL A 113 -4.75 -4.55 -1.95
CA VAL A 113 -5.64 -4.49 -0.79
C VAL A 113 -5.99 -3.03 -0.53
N SER A 114 -7.23 -2.66 -0.83
CA SER A 114 -7.71 -1.27 -0.73
C SER A 114 -9.22 -1.21 -0.62
N SER A 115 -9.71 -0.24 0.15
CA SER A 115 -11.14 0.06 0.26
C SER A 115 -11.64 0.94 -0.89
N ASP A 116 -10.77 1.55 -1.67
CA ASP A 116 -11.14 2.51 -2.71
C ASP A 116 -11.61 1.81 -3.99
N PRO A 117 -12.93 1.83 -4.30
CA PRO A 117 -13.45 1.16 -5.49
C PRO A 117 -12.99 1.82 -6.80
N ALA A 118 -12.45 3.02 -6.77
CA ALA A 118 -11.95 3.69 -7.97
C ALA A 118 -10.76 2.94 -8.60
N PHE A 119 -10.04 2.12 -7.83
CA PHE A 119 -8.99 1.26 -8.36
C PHE A 119 -9.51 0.20 -9.33
N ASP A 120 -10.78 -0.18 -9.24
CA ASP A 120 -11.36 -1.20 -10.12
C ASP A 120 -11.33 -0.80 -11.60
N ALA A 121 -11.33 0.51 -11.89
CA ALA A 121 -11.32 1.04 -13.26
C ALA A 121 -10.03 0.72 -14.04
N TYR A 122 -8.96 0.32 -13.34
CA TYR A 122 -7.67 0.01 -13.98
C TYR A 122 -7.52 -1.47 -14.36
N GLY A 123 -8.52 -2.29 -14.11
CA GLY A 123 -8.46 -3.71 -14.41
C GLY A 123 -7.56 -4.54 -13.48
N ILE A 124 -7.09 -3.95 -12.38
CA ILE A 124 -6.36 -4.69 -11.35
C ILE A 124 -7.35 -5.42 -10.42
N THR A 125 -6.86 -6.46 -9.74
CA THR A 125 -7.65 -7.15 -8.73
C THR A 125 -7.56 -6.35 -7.42
N ARG A 126 -8.69 -5.85 -6.95
CA ARG A 126 -8.80 -5.18 -5.66
C ARG A 126 -9.45 -6.14 -4.66
N LEU A 127 -8.84 -6.26 -3.49
CA LEU A 127 -9.33 -7.10 -2.40
C LEU A 127 -9.65 -6.22 -1.20
N TRP A 128 -10.80 -6.51 -0.60
CA TRP A 128 -11.22 -5.78 0.60
C TRP A 128 -12.21 -6.60 1.45
#